data_bf39e6c7c80ed0942dec45d324fc9289
#
_entry.id   bf39e6c7c80ed0942dec45d324fc9289
#
_cell.length_a   1.000
_cell.length_b   1.000
_cell.length_c   1.000
_cell.angle_alpha   90.00
_cell.angle_beta   90.00
_cell.angle_gamma   90.00
#
_symmetry.space_group_name_H-M   'P 1'
#
loop_
_entity.id
_entity.type
_entity.pdbx_description
1 polymer ?
#
loop_
_entity_poly.entity_id
_entity_poly.type
_entity_poly.pdbx_seq_one_letter_code
_entity_poly.pdbx_strand_id
1 'polypeptide(L)'
;MEVNDNLPFMDGDAAYPESMADHVLEGADWPLFAPPREPVSPTDHAIGLQIARLIPDGGTLQIGIGSIGDAVAAGLILRHQRPGDFHDAVMALEQNRPTGTSHLSAFREGLFGASEMFVPAFLDLMEAGVLSREVDGACLQAGFFLGPTDFYQRLRDMPDQERARIAMRPVSYVNELYGPEDEKRRARVNARFVNSGMMATLMGAVVSDGLEDGRVVSGVGGQYNFVAQAFALEGARSIIAIRATREGPKGTESNIRWGYGHTTIPRHLRDIVVTEYG
;
A
#
# COMPACT_ATOMS: atom_id res chain seq x y z
N MET A 1 24.86 0.53 14.97
CA MET A 1 24.38 -0.28 13.82
C MET A 1 24.51 -1.74 14.20
N GLU A 2 23.53 -2.57 13.89
CA GLU A 2 23.60 -4.03 14.01
C GLU A 2 23.83 -4.63 12.63
N VAL A 3 24.82 -5.52 12.49
CA VAL A 3 25.08 -6.27 11.27
C VAL A 3 24.40 -7.62 11.39
N ASN A 4 23.56 -7.98 10.43
CA ASN A 4 22.83 -9.24 10.41
C ASN A 4 22.86 -9.81 8.99
N ASP A 5 23.54 -10.95 8.82
CA ASP A 5 23.74 -11.60 7.51
C ASP A 5 22.42 -12.12 6.88
N ASN A 6 21.37 -12.25 7.69
CA ASN A 6 20.06 -12.62 7.19
C ASN A 6 19.31 -11.44 6.52
N LEU A 7 19.72 -10.19 6.77
CA LEU A 7 19.07 -9.02 6.18
C LEU A 7 19.57 -8.83 4.74
N PRO A 8 18.69 -8.85 3.71
CA PRO A 8 19.09 -8.56 2.35
C PRO A 8 19.57 -7.11 2.24
N PHE A 9 20.70 -6.89 1.57
CA PHE A 9 21.15 -5.55 1.21
C PHE A 9 20.30 -5.01 0.07
N MET A 10 19.74 -3.82 0.28
CA MET A 10 18.98 -3.07 -0.73
C MET A 10 19.63 -1.71 -0.90
N ASP A 11 20.05 -1.41 -2.13
CA ASP A 11 20.76 -0.19 -2.48
C ASP A 11 19.83 1.04 -2.55
N GLY A 12 20.42 2.23 -2.58
CA GLY A 12 19.74 3.51 -2.71
C GLY A 12 20.26 4.55 -1.73
N ASP A 13 19.57 5.66 -1.60
CA ASP A 13 19.95 6.77 -0.71
C ASP A 13 19.85 6.42 0.79
N ALA A 14 19.26 5.29 1.13
CA ALA A 14 19.19 4.77 2.50
C ALA A 14 20.41 3.94 2.89
N ALA A 15 21.34 3.69 1.97
CA ALA A 15 22.60 3.02 2.27
C ALA A 15 23.61 4.02 2.86
N TYR A 16 24.16 3.69 4.02
CA TYR A 16 25.14 4.51 4.72
C TYR A 16 26.46 3.74 4.88
N PRO A 17 27.63 4.41 4.74
CA PRO A 17 28.91 3.77 5.02
C PRO A 17 29.02 3.46 6.52
N GLU A 18 29.66 2.33 6.84
CA GLU A 18 29.88 1.88 8.22
C GLU A 18 30.56 2.95 9.10
N SER A 19 31.42 3.78 8.50
CA SER A 19 32.10 4.87 9.20
C SER A 19 31.18 5.93 9.81
N MET A 20 29.90 5.94 9.48
CA MET A 20 28.89 6.82 10.10
C MET A 20 28.26 6.22 11.36
N ALA A 21 28.56 4.98 11.70
CA ALA A 21 28.05 4.34 12.90
C ALA A 21 28.99 4.58 14.10
N ASP A 22 28.48 5.15 15.19
CA ASP A 22 29.28 5.30 16.44
C ASP A 22 29.62 3.96 17.08
N HIS A 23 28.72 2.97 16.92
CA HIS A 23 28.89 1.61 17.42
C HIS A 23 28.38 0.60 16.40
N VAL A 24 29.16 -0.45 16.17
CA VAL A 24 28.79 -1.59 15.31
C VAL A 24 28.72 -2.85 16.17
N LEU A 25 27.59 -3.54 16.13
CA LEU A 25 27.38 -4.84 16.77
C LEU A 25 27.42 -5.91 15.67
N GLU A 26 28.42 -6.78 15.74
CA GLU A 26 28.62 -7.90 14.83
C GLU A 26 28.35 -9.24 15.53
N GLY A 27 28.08 -10.27 14.72
CA GLY A 27 28.00 -11.67 15.18
C GLY A 27 26.71 -12.02 15.94
N ALA A 28 25.70 -11.20 15.86
CA ALA A 28 24.38 -11.48 16.41
C ALA A 28 23.42 -11.88 15.28
N ASP A 29 23.51 -13.12 14.78
CA ASP A 29 22.61 -13.68 13.78
C ASP A 29 21.21 -13.95 14.35
N TRP A 30 20.59 -12.89 14.89
CA TRP A 30 19.22 -12.97 15.38
C TRP A 30 18.27 -13.21 14.22
N PRO A 31 17.22 -14.03 14.42
CA PRO A 31 16.15 -14.12 13.43
C PRO A 31 15.58 -12.75 13.14
N LEU A 32 15.44 -12.41 11.86
CA LEU A 32 14.76 -11.19 11.47
C LEU A 32 13.31 -11.19 11.95
N PHE A 33 12.81 -10.04 12.36
CA PHE A 33 11.38 -9.88 12.60
C PHE A 33 10.63 -10.12 11.30
N ALA A 34 9.81 -11.15 11.27
CA ALA A 34 9.06 -11.59 10.10
C ALA A 34 7.59 -11.75 10.51
N PRO A 35 6.73 -10.74 10.25
CA PRO A 35 5.32 -10.87 10.52
C PRO A 35 4.71 -11.99 9.65
N PRO A 36 3.80 -12.80 10.19
CA PRO A 36 3.12 -13.81 9.41
C PRO A 36 2.25 -13.14 8.33
N ARG A 37 2.16 -13.78 7.15
CA ARG A 37 1.22 -13.35 6.11
C ARG A 37 -0.19 -13.79 6.51
N GLU A 38 -1.10 -12.84 6.61
CA GLU A 38 -2.51 -13.13 6.88
C GLU A 38 -3.19 -13.72 5.63
N PRO A 39 -4.07 -14.72 5.79
CA PRO A 39 -4.85 -15.23 4.66
C PRO A 39 -5.79 -14.15 4.13
N VAL A 40 -5.85 -14.02 2.81
CA VAL A 40 -6.77 -13.09 2.13
C VAL A 40 -8.17 -13.70 2.10
N SER A 41 -9.13 -13.05 2.74
CA SER A 41 -10.53 -13.50 2.76
C SER A 41 -11.27 -13.15 1.46
N PRO A 42 -12.43 -13.80 1.15
CA PRO A 42 -13.28 -13.37 0.06
C PRO A 42 -13.73 -11.90 0.15
N THR A 43 -13.97 -11.40 1.36
CA THR A 43 -14.26 -9.98 1.63
C THR A 43 -13.11 -9.08 1.20
N ASP A 44 -11.86 -9.45 1.54
CA ASP A 44 -10.69 -8.67 1.15
C ASP A 44 -10.50 -8.69 -0.37
N HIS A 45 -10.71 -9.84 -1.02
CA HIS A 45 -10.67 -9.93 -2.48
C HIS A 45 -11.72 -9.03 -3.14
N ALA A 46 -12.95 -8.94 -2.61
CA ALA A 46 -13.96 -8.04 -3.12
C ALA A 46 -13.52 -6.58 -2.99
N ILE A 47 -12.97 -6.17 -1.82
CA ILE A 47 -12.38 -4.84 -1.63
C ILE A 47 -11.23 -4.61 -2.62
N GLY A 48 -10.33 -5.59 -2.78
CA GLY A 48 -9.20 -5.51 -3.71
C GLY A 48 -9.62 -5.28 -5.16
N LEU A 49 -10.66 -5.98 -5.63
CA LEU A 49 -11.23 -5.79 -6.97
C LEU A 49 -11.87 -4.40 -7.14
N GLN A 50 -12.62 -3.93 -6.14
CA GLN A 50 -13.21 -2.59 -6.13
C GLN A 50 -12.13 -1.49 -6.17
N ILE A 51 -11.00 -1.69 -5.50
CA ILE A 51 -9.87 -0.75 -5.54
C ILE A 51 -9.12 -0.85 -6.88
N ALA A 52 -8.83 -2.07 -7.36
CA ALA A 52 -8.05 -2.28 -8.59
C ALA A 52 -8.66 -1.60 -9.82
N ARG A 53 -10.01 -1.49 -9.90
CA ARG A 53 -10.70 -0.77 -10.97
C ARG A 53 -10.55 0.76 -10.91
N LEU A 54 -10.14 1.31 -9.76
CA LEU A 54 -9.93 2.75 -9.58
C LEU A 54 -8.51 3.19 -9.95
N ILE A 55 -7.61 2.25 -10.27
CA ILE A 55 -6.19 2.52 -10.50
C ILE A 55 -5.95 2.68 -12.00
N PRO A 56 -5.59 3.89 -12.49
CA PRO A 56 -5.31 4.14 -13.90
C PRO A 56 -3.98 3.52 -14.33
N ASP A 57 -3.89 3.15 -15.61
CA ASP A 57 -2.62 2.78 -16.24
C ASP A 57 -1.68 3.99 -16.27
N GLY A 58 -0.37 3.77 -16.18
CA GLY A 58 0.65 4.82 -16.08
C GLY A 58 0.66 5.55 -14.73
N GLY A 59 -0.20 5.18 -13.77
CA GLY A 59 -0.32 5.82 -12.47
C GLY A 59 0.76 5.44 -11.46
N THR A 60 0.65 6.03 -10.27
CA THR A 60 1.50 5.72 -9.11
C THR A 60 0.69 5.00 -8.04
N LEU A 61 1.26 3.97 -7.45
CA LEU A 61 0.63 3.12 -6.45
C LEU A 61 1.36 3.20 -5.11
N GLN A 62 0.59 3.32 -4.02
CA GLN A 62 1.02 2.97 -2.67
C GLN A 62 0.00 2.00 -2.07
N ILE A 63 0.50 0.94 -1.46
CA ILE A 63 -0.27 -0.01 -0.65
C ILE A 63 0.47 -0.29 0.64
N GLY A 64 -0.27 -0.60 1.70
CA GLY A 64 0.28 -1.01 2.99
C GLY A 64 0.40 -2.53 3.13
N ILE A 65 0.91 -2.96 4.28
CA ILE A 65 0.97 -4.36 4.70
C ILE A 65 -0.43 -4.88 5.06
N GLY A 66 -0.64 -6.20 4.92
CA GLY A 66 -1.84 -6.92 5.36
C GLY A 66 -2.68 -7.45 4.21
N SER A 67 -3.70 -8.23 4.56
CA SER A 67 -4.54 -8.97 3.61
C SER A 67 -5.22 -8.10 2.55
N ILE A 68 -5.59 -6.86 2.89
CA ILE A 68 -6.20 -5.92 1.93
C ILE A 68 -5.16 -5.46 0.89
N GLY A 69 -3.91 -5.18 1.31
CA GLY A 69 -2.82 -4.83 0.38
C GLY A 69 -2.53 -5.98 -0.60
N ASP A 70 -2.47 -7.20 -0.09
CA ASP A 70 -2.31 -8.42 -0.89
C ASP A 70 -3.50 -8.62 -1.85
N ALA A 71 -4.73 -8.34 -1.40
CA ALA A 71 -5.93 -8.43 -2.24
C ALA A 71 -5.94 -7.40 -3.37
N VAL A 72 -5.48 -6.18 -3.12
CA VAL A 72 -5.32 -5.14 -4.14
C VAL A 72 -4.32 -5.59 -5.19
N ALA A 73 -3.16 -6.10 -4.78
CA ALA A 73 -2.16 -6.62 -5.71
C ALA A 73 -2.71 -7.79 -6.54
N ALA A 74 -3.39 -8.74 -5.91
CA ALA A 74 -4.04 -9.85 -6.63
C ALA A 74 -5.08 -9.36 -7.66
N GLY A 75 -5.88 -8.33 -7.31
CA GLY A 75 -6.84 -7.70 -8.22
C GLY A 75 -6.16 -7.02 -9.42
N LEU A 76 -5.03 -6.33 -9.20
CA LEU A 76 -4.26 -5.69 -10.27
C LEU A 76 -3.58 -6.71 -11.19
N ILE A 77 -3.05 -7.80 -10.64
CA ILE A 77 -2.48 -8.91 -11.40
C ILE A 77 -3.55 -9.59 -12.24
N LEU A 78 -4.72 -9.88 -11.65
CA LEU A 78 -5.87 -10.42 -12.38
C LEU A 78 -6.28 -9.53 -13.55
N ARG A 79 -6.40 -8.21 -13.29
CA ARG A 79 -6.72 -7.22 -14.32
C ARG A 79 -5.69 -7.22 -15.47
N HIS A 80 -4.40 -7.36 -15.16
CA HIS A 80 -3.34 -7.34 -16.16
C HIS A 80 -3.31 -8.61 -16.99
N GLN A 81 -3.33 -9.76 -16.34
CA GLN A 81 -3.14 -11.07 -16.97
C GLN A 81 -4.42 -11.64 -17.57
N ARG A 82 -5.57 -11.37 -16.95
CA ARG A 82 -6.90 -11.90 -17.36
C ARG A 82 -7.97 -10.80 -17.29
N PRO A 83 -7.91 -9.77 -18.14
CA PRO A 83 -8.78 -8.59 -18.06
C PRO A 83 -10.26 -8.93 -18.23
N GLY A 84 -10.61 -9.99 -18.98
CA GLY A 84 -11.97 -10.49 -19.10
C GLY A 84 -12.52 -11.00 -17.77
N ASP A 85 -11.77 -11.86 -17.08
CA ASP A 85 -12.17 -12.40 -15.77
C ASP A 85 -12.28 -11.29 -14.71
N PHE A 86 -11.35 -10.32 -14.75
CA PHE A 86 -11.41 -9.14 -13.90
C PHE A 86 -12.67 -8.31 -14.13
N HIS A 87 -12.99 -8.03 -15.41
CA HIS A 87 -14.21 -7.33 -15.79
C HIS A 87 -15.45 -8.04 -15.24
N ASP A 88 -15.57 -9.36 -15.49
CA ASP A 88 -16.74 -10.15 -15.07
C ASP A 88 -16.88 -10.17 -13.54
N ALA A 89 -15.77 -10.29 -12.81
CA ALA A 89 -15.76 -10.23 -11.35
C ALA A 89 -16.21 -8.87 -10.81
N VAL A 90 -15.72 -7.76 -11.39
CA VAL A 90 -16.14 -6.41 -11.01
C VAL A 90 -17.62 -6.20 -11.31
N MET A 91 -18.10 -6.60 -12.49
CA MET A 91 -19.52 -6.47 -12.86
C MET A 91 -20.43 -7.28 -11.95
N ALA A 92 -20.00 -8.47 -11.52
CA ALA A 92 -20.75 -9.29 -10.56
C ALA A 92 -20.85 -8.59 -9.19
N LEU A 93 -19.78 -7.98 -8.69
CA LEU A 93 -19.78 -7.23 -7.43
C LEU A 93 -20.68 -6.00 -7.49
N GLU A 94 -20.69 -5.28 -8.60
CA GLU A 94 -21.51 -4.08 -8.79
C GLU A 94 -22.98 -4.39 -9.14
N GLN A 95 -23.38 -5.66 -9.17
CA GLN A 95 -24.73 -6.08 -9.57
C GLN A 95 -25.18 -5.43 -10.89
N ASN A 96 -24.25 -5.29 -11.86
CA ASN A 96 -24.44 -4.62 -13.14
C ASN A 96 -24.81 -3.11 -13.03
N ARG A 97 -24.40 -2.45 -11.96
CA ARG A 97 -24.55 -1.00 -11.75
C ARG A 97 -23.17 -0.35 -11.63
N PRO A 98 -22.45 -0.13 -12.74
CA PRO A 98 -21.13 0.50 -12.67
C PRO A 98 -21.25 1.90 -12.09
N THR A 99 -20.58 2.14 -10.98
CA THR A 99 -20.53 3.43 -10.32
C THR A 99 -19.16 4.09 -10.57
N GLY A 100 -19.17 5.25 -11.21
CA GLY A 100 -18.00 6.07 -11.41
C GLY A 100 -17.02 5.56 -12.49
N THR A 101 -15.80 6.10 -12.49
CA THR A 101 -14.75 5.75 -13.45
C THR A 101 -14.17 4.39 -13.11
N SER A 102 -14.14 3.48 -14.08
CA SER A 102 -13.54 2.16 -13.94
C SER A 102 -12.48 1.90 -15.00
N HIS A 103 -11.30 1.47 -14.57
CA HIS A 103 -10.19 1.04 -15.42
C HIS A 103 -10.18 -0.48 -15.47
N LEU A 104 -10.69 -1.07 -16.54
CA LEU A 104 -10.88 -2.53 -16.65
C LEU A 104 -9.88 -3.22 -17.58
N SER A 105 -9.17 -2.45 -18.42
CA SER A 105 -8.20 -2.99 -19.37
C SER A 105 -6.90 -3.37 -18.69
N ALA A 106 -6.15 -4.29 -19.30
CA ALA A 106 -4.77 -4.59 -18.90
C ALA A 106 -3.88 -3.34 -18.95
N PHE A 107 -2.85 -3.33 -18.12
CA PHE A 107 -1.85 -2.25 -18.11
C PHE A 107 -1.01 -2.30 -19.39
N ARG A 108 -0.73 -1.13 -19.96
CA ARG A 108 0.15 -0.93 -21.12
C ARG A 108 1.43 -0.21 -20.72
N GLU A 109 1.31 0.85 -19.93
CA GLU A 109 2.43 1.61 -19.37
C GLU A 109 2.91 1.01 -18.05
N GLY A 110 2.01 0.37 -17.32
CA GLY A 110 2.26 -0.15 -16.00
C GLY A 110 2.21 0.91 -14.90
N LEU A 111 2.47 0.50 -13.67
CA LEU A 111 2.44 1.35 -12.49
C LEU A 111 3.86 1.65 -11.99
N PHE A 112 4.01 2.79 -11.33
CA PHE A 112 5.16 3.13 -10.50
C PHE A 112 4.78 2.99 -9.02
N GLY A 113 5.66 2.39 -8.22
CA GLY A 113 5.47 2.27 -6.77
C GLY A 113 6.13 3.42 -6.01
N ALA A 114 5.39 4.09 -5.15
CA ALA A 114 5.94 5.05 -4.18
C ALA A 114 5.30 4.76 -2.81
N SER A 115 6.00 4.01 -1.96
CA SER A 115 5.43 3.47 -0.73
C SER A 115 6.38 3.62 0.44
N GLU A 116 5.85 3.88 1.63
CA GLU A 116 6.66 3.83 2.86
C GLU A 116 7.28 2.44 3.04
N MET A 117 6.44 1.40 2.90
CA MET A 117 6.84 0.01 3.08
C MET A 117 6.96 -0.69 1.74
N PHE A 118 8.08 -1.34 1.50
CA PHE A 118 8.21 -2.36 0.47
C PHE A 118 7.75 -3.69 1.07
N VAL A 119 6.57 -4.13 0.68
CA VAL A 119 5.91 -5.36 1.13
C VAL A 119 5.90 -6.41 0.02
N PRO A 120 5.68 -7.72 0.33
CA PRO A 120 5.67 -8.80 -0.67
C PRO A 120 4.80 -8.52 -1.90
N ALA A 121 3.66 -7.87 -1.70
CA ALA A 121 2.73 -7.52 -2.78
C ALA A 121 3.36 -6.69 -3.91
N PHE A 122 4.32 -5.79 -3.60
CA PHE A 122 5.04 -5.05 -4.64
C PHE A 122 5.94 -5.96 -5.47
N LEU A 123 6.57 -6.95 -4.84
CA LEU A 123 7.39 -7.93 -5.56
C LEU A 123 6.53 -8.78 -6.50
N ASP A 124 5.35 -9.21 -6.02
CA ASP A 124 4.39 -9.94 -6.85
C ASP A 124 3.91 -9.10 -8.06
N LEU A 125 3.69 -7.78 -7.86
CA LEU A 125 3.33 -6.85 -8.94
C LEU A 125 4.46 -6.62 -9.94
N MET A 126 5.73 -6.58 -9.51
CA MET A 126 6.91 -6.50 -10.39
C MET A 126 7.02 -7.76 -11.25
N GLU A 127 6.96 -8.93 -10.65
CA GLU A 127 7.05 -10.23 -11.34
C GLU A 127 5.90 -10.42 -12.35
N ALA A 128 4.71 -9.91 -12.03
CA ALA A 128 3.57 -9.95 -12.93
C ALA A 128 3.62 -8.91 -14.06
N GLY A 129 4.60 -7.99 -14.07
CA GLY A 129 4.73 -6.92 -15.06
C GLY A 129 3.77 -5.74 -14.87
N VAL A 130 3.05 -5.70 -13.77
CA VAL A 130 2.13 -4.59 -13.41
C VAL A 130 2.92 -3.37 -12.95
N LEU A 131 3.94 -3.57 -12.10
CA LEU A 131 4.84 -2.52 -11.64
C LEU A 131 6.03 -2.42 -12.60
N SER A 132 5.87 -1.65 -13.66
CA SER A 132 6.84 -1.58 -14.76
C SER A 132 7.18 -0.16 -15.22
N ARG A 133 6.37 0.85 -14.89
CA ARG A 133 6.69 2.25 -15.16
C ARG A 133 7.86 2.69 -14.27
N GLU A 134 8.91 3.20 -14.90
CA GLU A 134 10.13 3.62 -14.20
C GLU A 134 10.22 5.14 -14.06
N VAL A 135 10.78 5.56 -12.93
CA VAL A 135 11.19 6.92 -12.63
C VAL A 135 12.62 6.87 -12.12
N ASP A 136 13.53 7.57 -12.80
CA ASP A 136 14.96 7.57 -12.49
C ASP A 136 15.58 6.15 -12.47
N GLY A 137 15.08 5.26 -13.35
CA GLY A 137 15.55 3.88 -13.47
C GLY A 137 14.96 2.90 -12.47
N ALA A 138 14.07 3.33 -11.58
CA ALA A 138 13.40 2.47 -10.62
C ALA A 138 11.88 2.39 -10.87
N CYS A 139 11.29 1.22 -10.74
CA CYS A 139 9.84 1.05 -10.76
C CYS A 139 9.21 1.10 -9.35
N LEU A 140 10.04 1.04 -8.31
CA LEU A 140 9.62 1.18 -6.92
C LEU A 140 10.58 2.08 -6.15
N GLN A 141 10.04 3.07 -5.45
CA GLN A 141 10.72 3.83 -4.40
C GLN A 141 10.06 3.53 -3.06
N ALA A 142 10.85 3.08 -2.07
CA ALA A 142 10.34 2.69 -0.76
C ALA A 142 11.24 3.15 0.38
N GLY A 143 10.65 3.35 1.57
CA GLY A 143 11.37 3.81 2.76
C GLY A 143 12.08 2.67 3.49
N PHE A 144 11.43 1.54 3.63
CA PHE A 144 11.98 0.32 4.23
C PHE A 144 11.21 -0.91 3.74
N PHE A 145 11.73 -2.09 4.01
CA PHE A 145 11.09 -3.35 3.62
C PHE A 145 10.78 -4.21 4.84
N LEU A 146 9.65 -4.89 4.80
CA LEU A 146 9.17 -5.77 5.86
C LEU A 146 8.26 -6.85 5.27
N GLY A 147 8.46 -8.09 5.67
CA GLY A 147 7.63 -9.19 5.22
C GLY A 147 7.94 -10.50 5.95
N PRO A 148 7.32 -11.60 5.57
CA PRO A 148 7.61 -12.93 6.08
C PRO A 148 9.00 -13.41 5.62
N THR A 149 9.46 -14.51 6.19
CA THR A 149 10.83 -15.01 5.94
C THR A 149 11.12 -15.31 4.47
N ASP A 150 10.15 -15.81 3.72
CA ASP A 150 10.27 -16.08 2.28
C ASP A 150 10.46 -14.79 1.46
N PHE A 151 9.88 -13.68 1.88
CA PHE A 151 10.11 -12.39 1.25
C PHE A 151 11.57 -11.95 1.36
N TYR A 152 12.18 -12.08 2.56
CA TYR A 152 13.61 -11.77 2.71
C TYR A 152 14.48 -12.69 1.87
N GLN A 153 14.09 -13.97 1.73
CA GLN A 153 14.81 -14.90 0.86
C GLN A 153 14.72 -14.48 -0.62
N ARG A 154 13.52 -14.12 -1.10
CA ARG A 154 13.33 -13.60 -2.48
C ARG A 154 14.19 -12.37 -2.74
N LEU A 155 14.33 -11.45 -1.77
CA LEU A 155 15.20 -10.27 -1.90
C LEU A 155 16.69 -10.62 -1.94
N ARG A 156 17.14 -11.62 -1.16
CA ARG A 156 18.52 -12.09 -1.20
C ARG A 156 18.86 -12.75 -2.54
N ASP A 157 17.94 -13.56 -3.06
CA ASP A 157 18.13 -14.31 -4.30
C ASP A 157 17.85 -13.49 -5.56
N MET A 158 17.38 -12.23 -5.39
CA MET A 158 17.02 -11.35 -6.50
C MET A 158 18.24 -11.00 -7.35
N PRO A 159 18.16 -11.16 -8.70
CA PRO A 159 19.20 -10.72 -9.60
C PRO A 159 19.50 -9.22 -9.48
N ASP A 160 20.76 -8.81 -9.60
CA ASP A 160 21.18 -7.41 -9.45
C ASP A 160 20.45 -6.47 -10.41
N GLN A 161 20.14 -6.94 -11.63
CA GLN A 161 19.39 -6.14 -12.61
C GLN A 161 17.96 -5.84 -12.15
N GLU A 162 17.30 -6.78 -11.48
CA GLU A 162 15.96 -6.57 -10.93
C GLU A 162 16.03 -5.71 -9.67
N ARG A 163 17.04 -5.95 -8.81
CA ARG A 163 17.28 -5.18 -7.60
C ARG A 163 17.54 -3.69 -7.91
N ALA A 164 18.26 -3.39 -9.00
CA ALA A 164 18.53 -2.02 -9.44
C ALA A 164 17.26 -1.23 -9.81
N ARG A 165 16.13 -1.92 -10.04
CA ARG A 165 14.82 -1.28 -10.29
C ARG A 165 14.08 -0.89 -9.01
N ILE A 166 14.67 -1.13 -7.84
CA ILE A 166 14.10 -0.79 -6.53
C ILE A 166 15.05 0.21 -5.88
N ALA A 167 14.57 1.41 -5.60
CA ALA A 167 15.35 2.45 -4.93
C ALA A 167 14.86 2.63 -3.49
N MET A 168 15.71 2.30 -2.52
CA MET A 168 15.44 2.60 -1.12
C MET A 168 15.75 4.07 -0.86
N ARG A 169 14.76 4.80 -0.36
CA ARG A 169 14.82 6.24 -0.12
C ARG A 169 14.57 6.54 1.36
N PRO A 170 15.03 7.66 1.89
CA PRO A 170 14.60 8.10 3.21
C PRO A 170 13.07 8.15 3.33
N VAL A 171 12.52 7.74 4.48
CA VAL A 171 11.06 7.73 4.70
C VAL A 171 10.45 9.10 4.43
N SER A 172 11.12 10.19 4.82
CA SER A 172 10.70 11.57 4.52
C SER A 172 10.62 11.87 3.02
N TYR A 173 11.49 11.27 2.20
CA TYR A 173 11.40 11.41 0.75
C TYR A 173 10.11 10.78 0.20
N VAL A 174 9.73 9.61 0.70
CA VAL A 174 8.55 8.87 0.20
C VAL A 174 7.26 9.42 0.79
N ASN A 175 7.25 9.69 2.11
CA ASN A 175 6.03 10.08 2.83
C ASN A 175 5.64 11.54 2.64
N GLU A 176 6.53 12.40 2.14
CA GLU A 176 6.28 13.84 2.03
C GLU A 176 6.58 14.36 0.63
N LEU A 177 5.97 15.49 0.27
CA LEU A 177 6.28 16.21 -0.97
C LEU A 177 7.45 17.20 -0.79
N TYR A 178 7.79 17.57 0.43
CA TYR A 178 8.88 18.53 0.72
C TYR A 178 10.23 18.06 0.16
N GLY A 179 11.14 18.99 -0.05
CA GLY A 179 12.44 18.78 -0.68
C GLY A 179 12.35 18.92 -2.19
N PRO A 180 12.71 17.93 -3.00
CA PRO A 180 12.61 17.99 -4.47
C PRO A 180 11.15 17.82 -4.93
N GLU A 181 10.28 18.78 -4.55
CA GLU A 181 8.83 18.68 -4.72
C GLU A 181 8.41 18.53 -6.18
N ASP A 182 9.02 19.29 -7.08
CA ASP A 182 8.70 19.24 -8.52
C ASP A 182 9.02 17.87 -9.13
N GLU A 183 10.10 17.23 -8.70
CA GLU A 183 10.46 15.88 -9.14
C GLU A 183 9.43 14.86 -8.65
N LYS A 184 9.08 14.93 -7.37
CA LYS A 184 8.07 14.05 -6.75
C LYS A 184 6.71 14.21 -7.41
N ARG A 185 6.29 15.46 -7.73
CA ARG A 185 5.04 15.73 -8.45
C ARG A 185 5.03 15.13 -9.84
N ARG A 186 6.14 15.26 -10.60
CA ARG A 186 6.28 14.63 -11.93
C ARG A 186 6.30 13.11 -11.86
N ALA A 187 6.90 12.53 -10.82
CA ALA A 187 6.96 11.09 -10.62
C ALA A 187 5.60 10.49 -10.24
N ARG A 188 4.86 11.18 -9.36
CA ARG A 188 3.63 10.67 -8.68
C ARG A 188 2.35 11.05 -9.43
N VAL A 189 2.35 10.89 -10.76
CA VAL A 189 1.18 11.18 -11.60
C VAL A 189 0.03 10.21 -11.30
N ASN A 190 -1.20 10.72 -11.33
CA ASN A 190 -2.42 9.93 -11.15
C ASN A 190 -2.34 8.96 -9.95
N ALA A 191 -1.74 9.39 -8.86
CA ALA A 191 -1.45 8.53 -7.72
C ALA A 191 -2.74 7.95 -7.08
N ARG A 192 -2.64 6.69 -6.67
CA ARG A 192 -3.64 6.00 -5.85
C ARG A 192 -2.94 5.52 -4.59
N PHE A 193 -3.26 6.18 -3.50
CA PHE A 193 -2.71 5.86 -2.18
C PHE A 193 -3.76 5.11 -1.39
N VAL A 194 -3.51 3.81 -1.19
CA VAL A 194 -4.44 2.87 -0.57
C VAL A 194 -4.00 2.58 0.85
N ASN A 195 -4.86 2.91 1.79
CA ASN A 195 -4.64 2.67 3.22
C ASN A 195 -5.84 1.94 3.82
N SER A 196 -5.60 1.16 4.87
CA SER A 196 -6.67 0.47 5.58
C SER A 196 -7.16 1.30 6.77
N GLY A 197 -8.46 1.25 7.02
CA GLY A 197 -9.09 1.83 8.19
C GLY A 197 -9.91 0.79 8.96
N MET A 198 -10.10 1.00 10.25
CA MET A 198 -10.99 0.16 11.07
C MET A 198 -12.45 0.54 10.88
N MET A 199 -12.73 1.84 10.80
CA MET A 199 -14.10 2.37 10.71
C MET A 199 -14.11 3.70 9.94
N ALA A 200 -15.27 4.02 9.35
CA ALA A 200 -15.57 5.35 8.85
C ALA A 200 -16.88 5.86 9.47
N THR A 201 -16.98 7.18 9.67
CA THR A 201 -18.21 7.78 10.13
C THR A 201 -18.99 8.41 9.00
N LEU A 202 -20.33 8.47 9.12
CA LEU A 202 -21.18 9.19 8.16
C LEU A 202 -20.85 10.69 8.12
N MET A 203 -20.23 11.21 9.19
CA MET A 203 -19.72 12.58 9.24
C MET A 203 -18.37 12.75 8.51
N GLY A 204 -17.78 11.66 7.99
CA GLY A 204 -16.62 11.67 7.12
C GLY A 204 -15.27 11.45 7.81
N ALA A 205 -15.22 11.20 9.11
CA ALA A 205 -13.99 10.83 9.80
C ALA A 205 -13.62 9.37 9.53
N VAL A 206 -12.31 9.06 9.50
CA VAL A 206 -11.78 7.69 9.45
C VAL A 206 -11.03 7.39 10.74
N VAL A 207 -11.20 6.18 11.22
CA VAL A 207 -10.54 5.64 12.42
C VAL A 207 -9.66 4.47 12.03
N SER A 208 -8.37 4.52 12.38
CA SER A 208 -7.39 3.50 11.99
C SER A 208 -6.56 2.97 13.16
N ASP A 209 -6.44 3.69 14.26
CA ASP A 209 -5.45 3.40 15.31
C ASP A 209 -5.99 3.40 16.74
N GLY A 210 -7.08 4.13 17.03
CA GLY A 210 -7.55 4.35 18.39
C GLY A 210 -9.01 4.00 18.63
N LEU A 211 -9.35 3.73 19.87
CA LEU A 211 -10.71 3.45 20.35
C LEU A 211 -11.26 4.64 21.14
N GLU A 212 -12.60 4.69 21.31
CA GLU A 212 -13.29 5.75 22.06
C GLU A 212 -12.85 5.85 23.52
N ASP A 213 -12.37 4.75 24.11
CA ASP A 213 -11.86 4.69 25.48
C ASP A 213 -10.41 5.17 25.62
N GLY A 214 -9.81 5.66 24.53
CA GLY A 214 -8.45 6.18 24.49
C GLY A 214 -7.35 5.12 24.25
N ARG A 215 -7.70 3.85 24.10
CA ARG A 215 -6.71 2.82 23.76
C ARG A 215 -6.26 2.95 22.33
N VAL A 216 -4.93 2.88 22.13
CA VAL A 216 -4.30 2.75 20.83
C VAL A 216 -4.15 1.25 20.52
N VAL A 217 -4.69 0.80 19.40
CA VAL A 217 -4.73 -0.62 19.01
C VAL A 217 -3.96 -0.91 17.73
N SER A 218 -3.48 0.12 17.04
CA SER A 218 -2.67 0.00 15.82
C SER A 218 -1.73 1.19 15.68
N GLY A 219 -0.71 1.06 14.83
CA GLY A 219 0.12 2.18 14.39
C GLY A 219 -0.50 2.89 13.19
N VAL A 220 -0.36 4.21 13.14
CA VAL A 220 -0.82 5.01 11.98
C VAL A 220 0.14 4.88 10.80
N GLY A 221 1.45 4.78 11.06
CA GLY A 221 2.49 4.79 10.03
C GLY A 221 2.37 6.03 9.13
N GLY A 222 2.62 5.86 7.84
CA GLY A 222 2.54 6.91 6.83
C GLY A 222 1.14 7.23 6.32
N GLN A 223 0.07 6.68 6.88
CA GLN A 223 -1.30 6.86 6.35
C GLN A 223 -1.66 8.34 6.16
N TYR A 224 -1.43 9.17 7.19
CA TYR A 224 -1.72 10.61 7.10
C TYR A 224 -0.91 11.27 5.98
N ASN A 225 0.36 10.94 5.85
CA ASN A 225 1.24 11.52 4.85
C ASN A 225 0.75 11.25 3.43
N PHE A 226 0.37 10.01 3.12
CA PHE A 226 -0.16 9.63 1.81
C PHE A 226 -1.55 10.22 1.54
N VAL A 227 -2.40 10.31 2.56
CA VAL A 227 -3.68 11.02 2.46
C VAL A 227 -3.45 12.50 2.12
N ALA A 228 -2.57 13.18 2.84
CA ALA A 228 -2.24 14.59 2.60
C ALA A 228 -1.63 14.81 1.20
N GLN A 229 -0.72 13.93 0.77
CA GLN A 229 -0.16 13.98 -0.58
C GLN A 229 -1.23 13.83 -1.66
N ALA A 230 -2.21 12.94 -1.48
CA ALA A 230 -3.29 12.76 -2.45
C ALA A 230 -4.08 14.05 -2.69
N PHE A 231 -4.26 14.86 -1.65
CA PHE A 231 -4.93 16.17 -1.78
C PHE A 231 -4.05 17.27 -2.38
N ALA A 232 -2.73 17.08 -2.33
CA ALA A 232 -1.77 18.04 -2.87
C ALA A 232 -1.32 17.74 -4.32
N LEU A 233 -1.53 16.51 -4.80
CA LEU A 233 -1.12 16.05 -6.13
C LEU A 233 -2.28 16.10 -7.11
N GLU A 234 -2.03 16.60 -8.31
CA GLU A 234 -3.03 16.63 -9.39
C GLU A 234 -3.41 15.20 -9.83
N GLY A 235 -4.71 14.95 -9.98
CA GLY A 235 -5.23 13.64 -10.41
C GLY A 235 -5.06 12.51 -9.40
N ALA A 236 -4.47 12.77 -8.23
CA ALA A 236 -4.31 11.76 -7.18
C ALA A 236 -5.59 11.53 -6.39
N ARG A 237 -5.72 10.35 -5.79
CA ARG A 237 -6.83 9.99 -4.91
C ARG A 237 -6.32 9.22 -3.68
N SER A 238 -6.88 9.56 -2.54
CA SER A 238 -6.73 8.78 -1.30
C SER A 238 -7.86 7.76 -1.20
N ILE A 239 -7.51 6.49 -1.07
CA ILE A 239 -8.47 5.39 -0.94
C ILE A 239 -8.31 4.77 0.44
N ILE A 240 -9.39 4.76 1.21
CA ILE A 240 -9.43 4.08 2.52
C ILE A 240 -10.26 2.81 2.36
N ALA A 241 -9.61 1.67 2.53
CA ALA A 241 -10.22 0.36 2.49
C ALA A 241 -10.75 -0.04 3.88
N ILE A 242 -12.00 -0.42 3.97
CA ILE A 242 -12.65 -0.79 5.24
C ILE A 242 -13.57 -1.98 4.98
N ARG A 243 -13.43 -3.07 5.77
CA ARG A 243 -14.48 -4.10 5.79
C ARG A 243 -15.76 -3.47 6.34
N ALA A 244 -16.88 -3.61 5.65
CA ALA A 244 -18.16 -2.97 6.04
C ALA A 244 -18.63 -3.41 7.43
N THR A 245 -18.27 -4.64 7.84
CA THR A 245 -18.68 -5.24 9.11
C THR A 245 -17.51 -5.89 9.85
N ARG A 246 -17.71 -6.11 11.14
CA ARG A 246 -16.84 -6.91 12.01
C ARG A 246 -17.67 -7.77 12.96
N GLU A 247 -17.10 -8.85 13.46
CA GLU A 247 -17.66 -9.60 14.56
C GLU A 247 -17.33 -8.91 15.90
N GLY A 248 -18.37 -8.60 16.65
CA GLY A 248 -18.28 -7.99 17.97
C GLY A 248 -18.89 -8.89 19.05
N PRO A 249 -18.78 -8.53 20.33
CA PRO A 249 -19.33 -9.31 21.43
C PRO A 249 -20.85 -9.55 21.38
N LYS A 250 -21.56 -8.72 20.63
CA LYS A 250 -23.02 -8.78 20.47
C LYS A 250 -23.46 -9.29 19.09
N GLY A 251 -22.53 -9.85 18.30
CA GLY A 251 -22.75 -10.28 16.92
C GLY A 251 -22.15 -9.31 15.92
N THR A 252 -22.55 -9.42 14.65
CA THR A 252 -22.03 -8.61 13.56
C THR A 252 -22.37 -7.14 13.74
N GLU A 253 -21.35 -6.28 13.71
CA GLU A 253 -21.48 -4.82 13.81
C GLU A 253 -20.98 -4.12 12.56
N SER A 254 -21.61 -2.99 12.18
CA SER A 254 -21.13 -2.16 11.09
C SER A 254 -19.87 -1.38 11.47
N ASN A 255 -18.91 -1.32 10.55
CA ASN A 255 -17.74 -0.43 10.61
C ASN A 255 -18.04 0.95 9.98
N ILE A 256 -19.18 1.11 9.31
CA ILE A 256 -19.69 2.42 8.91
C ILE A 256 -20.61 2.91 10.02
N ARG A 257 -20.15 3.92 10.77
CA ARG A 257 -20.78 4.41 12.02
C ARG A 257 -21.38 5.79 11.83
N TRP A 258 -22.38 6.15 12.61
CA TRP A 258 -22.88 7.53 12.61
C TRP A 258 -21.83 8.52 13.09
N GLY A 259 -21.20 8.22 14.22
CA GLY A 259 -20.13 8.98 14.85
C GLY A 259 -19.24 8.05 15.67
N TYR A 260 -18.06 8.54 16.01
CA TYR A 260 -17.08 7.84 16.83
C TYR A 260 -16.21 8.87 17.57
N GLY A 261 -15.82 8.57 18.82
CA GLY A 261 -15.09 9.49 19.70
C GLY A 261 -13.59 9.65 19.39
N HIS A 262 -13.07 8.93 18.39
CA HIS A 262 -11.68 9.02 17.93
C HIS A 262 -11.63 9.28 16.42
N THR A 263 -10.61 10.00 15.94
CA THR A 263 -10.42 10.31 14.52
C THR A 263 -8.95 10.26 14.15
N THR A 264 -8.59 9.42 13.20
CA THR A 264 -7.26 9.36 12.62
C THR A 264 -7.15 10.29 11.39
N ILE A 265 -8.09 10.16 10.45
CA ILE A 265 -8.18 11.04 9.27
C ILE A 265 -9.45 11.88 9.39
N PRO A 266 -9.32 13.21 9.45
CA PRO A 266 -10.46 14.11 9.57
C PRO A 266 -11.26 14.18 8.27
N ARG A 267 -12.54 14.55 8.37
CA ARG A 267 -13.51 14.55 7.27
C ARG A 267 -13.08 15.33 6.02
N HIS A 268 -12.31 16.40 6.19
CA HIS A 268 -11.87 17.24 5.06
C HIS A 268 -10.72 16.61 4.25
N LEU A 269 -10.11 15.54 4.77
CA LEU A 269 -9.11 14.74 4.08
C LEU A 269 -9.61 13.34 3.69
N ARG A 270 -10.92 13.06 3.86
CA ARG A 270 -11.53 11.83 3.36
C ARG A 270 -11.96 12.02 1.91
N ASP A 271 -11.43 11.18 1.04
CA ASP A 271 -11.73 11.17 -0.39
C ASP A 271 -12.60 9.96 -0.74
N ILE A 272 -12.00 8.81 -0.98
CA ILE A 272 -12.70 7.57 -1.34
C ILE A 272 -12.66 6.60 -0.15
N VAL A 273 -13.81 6.05 0.19
CA VAL A 273 -13.92 4.88 1.08
C VAL A 273 -14.41 3.70 0.24
N VAL A 274 -13.73 2.56 0.33
CA VAL A 274 -14.10 1.34 -0.37
C VAL A 274 -14.38 0.24 0.62
N THR A 275 -15.49 -0.46 0.43
CA THR A 275 -15.86 -1.68 1.14
C THR A 275 -16.04 -2.83 0.15
N GLU A 276 -16.34 -4.04 0.64
CA GLU A 276 -16.72 -5.19 -0.19
C GLU A 276 -17.98 -4.96 -1.02
N TYR A 277 -18.77 -3.97 -0.66
CA TYR A 277 -20.02 -3.61 -1.35
C TYR A 277 -19.86 -2.44 -2.36
N GLY A 278 -18.70 -1.82 -2.41
CA GLY A 278 -18.41 -0.68 -3.26
C GLY A 278 -17.77 0.49 -2.52
#